data_33b6d0acadcfbf3d3bb7886e7b3d41a1
#
_entry.id   33b6d0acadcfbf3d3bb7886e7b3d41a1
#
_cell.length_a   1.000
_cell.length_b   1.000
_cell.length_c   1.000
_cell.angle_alpha   90.00
_cell.angle_beta   90.00
_cell.angle_gamma   90.00
#
_symmetry.space_group_name_H-M   'P 1'
#
loop_
_entity.id
_entity.type
_entity.pdbx_description
1 polymer ?
#
loop_
_entity_poly.entity_id
_entity_poly.type
_entity_poly.pdbx_seq_one_letter_code
_entity_poly.pdbx_strand_id
1 'polypeptide(L)'
;MAEESIELRVVGVRFEEPDYAPVLILREISGSRVIPIWIGASEAAAISMHQQGVVPERPLSHDLHLELISALGHTLERVEITSVDRGTFYADLVIGEKVRVSARPSDAIAVALRADAPIGGPLRSNDWPDFGRFAPLTGTFPVSRT
;
A
#
# COMPACT_ATOMS: atom_id res chain seq x y z
N MET A 1 5.75 -17.33 -20.28
CA MET A 1 4.47 -17.40 -19.53
C MET A 1 4.33 -16.13 -18.73
N ALA A 2 3.19 -15.48 -18.87
CA ALA A 2 2.91 -14.31 -18.06
C ALA A 2 2.84 -14.73 -16.59
N GLU A 3 3.59 -14.06 -15.74
CA GLU A 3 3.44 -14.21 -14.31
C GLU A 3 2.05 -13.70 -13.90
N GLU A 4 1.38 -14.44 -13.05
CA GLU A 4 0.11 -13.98 -12.51
C GLU A 4 0.33 -12.75 -11.67
N SER A 5 -0.30 -11.66 -12.05
CA SER A 5 -0.31 -10.41 -11.28
C SER A 5 -1.40 -10.50 -10.22
N ILE A 6 -1.03 -10.25 -8.98
CA ILE A 6 -1.97 -10.18 -7.88
C ILE A 6 -2.42 -8.73 -7.72
N GLU A 7 -3.72 -8.51 -7.74
CA GLU A 7 -4.29 -7.19 -7.44
C GLU A 7 -4.67 -7.09 -5.98
N LEU A 8 -4.28 -5.99 -5.38
CA LEU A 8 -4.46 -5.72 -3.96
C LEU A 8 -5.22 -4.41 -3.76
N ARG A 9 -5.91 -4.31 -2.64
CA ARG A 9 -6.47 -3.04 -2.21
C ARG A 9 -6.13 -2.79 -0.74
N VAL A 10 -6.12 -1.53 -0.38
CA VAL A 10 -5.88 -1.11 0.99
C VAL A 10 -7.15 -1.30 1.80
N VAL A 11 -7.08 -2.11 2.85
CA VAL A 11 -8.14 -2.22 3.84
C VAL A 11 -8.06 -1.06 4.81
N GLY A 12 -6.89 -0.78 5.32
CA GLY A 12 -6.67 0.32 6.24
C GLY A 12 -5.43 0.13 7.08
N VAL A 13 -5.29 0.97 8.09
CA VAL A 13 -4.22 0.89 9.08
C VAL A 13 -4.83 0.41 10.39
N ARG A 14 -4.19 -0.55 11.00
CA ARG A 14 -4.59 -1.12 12.28
C ARG A 14 -3.46 -0.92 13.28
N PHE A 15 -3.81 -0.68 14.54
CA PHE A 15 -2.81 -0.54 15.61
C PHE A 15 -2.84 -1.79 16.47
N GLU A 16 -1.68 -2.44 16.58
CA GLU A 16 -1.54 -3.70 17.28
C GLU A 16 -1.06 -3.52 18.73
N GLU A 17 -1.76 -4.16 19.67
CA GLU A 17 -1.31 -4.23 21.06
C GLU A 17 -0.07 -5.12 21.18
N PRO A 18 0.78 -4.91 22.20
CA PRO A 18 0.64 -3.97 23.32
C PRO A 18 1.18 -2.56 23.04
N ASP A 19 2.01 -2.38 22.04
CA ASP A 19 2.71 -1.13 21.76
C ASP A 19 2.02 -0.24 20.74
N TYR A 20 0.86 -0.65 20.26
CA TYR A 20 0.06 0.06 19.24
C TYR A 20 0.86 0.35 17.95
N ALA A 21 1.71 -0.60 17.56
CA ALA A 21 2.45 -0.51 16.32
C ALA A 21 1.48 -0.46 15.12
N PRO A 22 1.66 0.49 14.19
CA PRO A 22 0.76 0.57 13.05
C PRO A 22 1.06 -0.52 12.02
N VAL A 23 0.00 -1.16 11.56
CA VAL A 23 0.06 -2.21 10.54
C VAL A 23 -0.84 -1.82 9.38
N LEU A 24 -0.26 -1.76 8.20
CA LEU A 24 -1.02 -1.57 6.96
C LEU A 24 -1.57 -2.92 6.53
N ILE A 25 -2.87 -2.98 6.31
CA ILE A 25 -3.53 -4.21 5.86
C ILE A 25 -3.92 -4.06 4.39
N LEU A 26 -3.37 -4.93 3.57
CA LEU A 26 -3.74 -5.09 2.17
C LEU A 26 -4.54 -6.36 2.01
N ARG A 27 -5.45 -6.38 1.07
CA ARG A 27 -6.27 -7.54 0.76
C ARG A 27 -6.21 -7.85 -0.73
N GLU A 28 -6.11 -9.14 -1.04
CA GLU A 28 -6.26 -9.66 -2.38
C GLU A 28 -7.68 -9.40 -2.89
N ILE A 29 -7.81 -8.76 -4.05
CA ILE A 29 -9.13 -8.40 -4.61
C ILE A 29 -9.91 -9.65 -5.00
N SER A 30 -9.24 -10.61 -5.63
CA SER A 30 -9.87 -11.84 -6.13
C SER A 30 -9.95 -12.95 -5.09
N GLY A 31 -9.53 -12.71 -3.85
CA GLY A 31 -9.49 -13.73 -2.82
C GLY A 31 -9.71 -13.17 -1.42
N SER A 32 -9.39 -13.98 -0.42
CA SER A 32 -9.58 -13.62 0.98
C SER A 32 -8.26 -13.36 1.72
N ARG A 33 -7.13 -13.49 1.03
CA ARG A 33 -5.83 -13.35 1.68
C ARG A 33 -5.52 -11.90 1.97
N VAL A 34 -4.80 -11.70 3.08
CA VAL A 34 -4.36 -10.37 3.50
C VAL A 34 -2.85 -10.36 3.68
N ILE A 35 -2.28 -9.18 3.46
CA ILE A 35 -0.87 -8.92 3.76
C ILE A 35 -0.82 -7.84 4.82
N PRO A 36 -0.33 -8.16 6.03
CA PRO A 36 -0.03 -7.13 7.02
C PRO A 36 1.39 -6.63 6.82
N ILE A 37 1.56 -5.32 6.78
CA ILE A 37 2.87 -4.68 6.64
C ILE A 37 3.03 -3.69 7.78
N TRP A 38 4.04 -3.91 8.63
CA TRP A 38 4.34 -2.95 9.70
C TRP A 38 4.97 -1.70 9.11
N ILE A 39 4.44 -0.54 9.48
CA ILE A 39 4.82 0.74 8.90
C ILE A 39 5.12 1.75 10.00
N GLY A 40 5.68 2.89 9.63
CA GLY A 40 5.94 3.98 10.56
C GLY A 40 4.69 4.81 10.85
N ALA A 41 4.73 5.55 11.94
CA ALA A 41 3.61 6.39 12.36
C ALA A 41 3.27 7.47 11.33
N SER A 42 4.28 8.08 10.72
CA SER A 42 4.07 9.13 9.70
C SER A 42 3.36 8.60 8.47
N GLU A 43 3.77 7.42 8.00
CA GLU A 43 3.16 6.77 6.83
C GLU A 43 1.74 6.29 7.16
N ALA A 44 1.54 5.77 8.37
CA ALA A 44 0.22 5.39 8.85
C ALA A 44 -0.73 6.59 8.85
N ALA A 45 -0.27 7.73 9.33
CA ALA A 45 -1.05 8.98 9.32
C ALA A 45 -1.40 9.41 7.89
N ALA A 46 -0.43 9.35 6.98
CA ALA A 46 -0.66 9.74 5.59
C ALA A 46 -1.73 8.87 4.92
N ILE A 47 -1.68 7.57 5.14
CA ILE A 47 -2.67 6.63 4.59
C ILE A 47 -4.04 6.85 5.23
N SER A 48 -4.09 6.96 6.54
CA SER A 48 -5.34 7.16 7.28
C SER A 48 -6.03 8.47 6.91
N MET A 49 -5.28 9.55 6.79
CA MET A 49 -5.82 10.85 6.38
C MET A 49 -6.48 10.78 5.01
N HIS A 50 -5.82 10.14 4.06
CA HIS A 50 -6.40 9.98 2.73
C HIS A 50 -7.68 9.16 2.76
N GLN A 51 -7.69 8.04 3.50
CA GLN A 51 -8.87 7.18 3.63
C GLN A 51 -10.04 7.88 4.33
N GLN A 52 -9.75 8.82 5.22
CA GLN A 52 -10.76 9.61 5.90
C GLN A 52 -11.21 10.83 5.10
N GLY A 53 -10.67 11.03 3.90
CA GLY A 53 -11.02 12.16 3.05
C GLY A 53 -10.47 13.50 3.55
N VAL A 54 -9.46 13.49 4.39
CA VAL A 54 -8.84 14.71 4.90
C VAL A 54 -7.96 15.31 3.81
N VAL A 55 -8.25 16.54 3.42
CA VAL A 55 -7.45 17.30 2.46
C VAL A 55 -6.63 18.33 3.23
N PRO A 56 -5.30 18.20 3.26
CA PRO A 56 -4.47 19.18 3.95
C PRO A 56 -4.46 20.52 3.23
N GLU A 57 -4.27 21.62 3.98
CA GLU A 57 -4.17 22.95 3.38
C GLU A 57 -2.99 23.08 2.41
N ARG A 58 -1.92 22.40 2.72
CA ARG A 58 -0.73 22.36 1.87
C ARG A 58 -0.33 20.91 1.65
N PRO A 59 0.29 20.61 0.49
CA PRO A 59 0.72 19.24 0.21
C PRO A 59 1.65 18.70 1.28
N LEU A 60 1.33 17.52 1.81
CA LEU A 60 2.24 16.74 2.64
C LEU A 60 3.19 15.96 1.74
N SER A 61 4.11 15.19 2.32
CA SER A 61 5.17 14.53 1.55
C SER A 61 4.66 13.67 0.39
N HIS A 62 3.63 12.86 0.65
CA HIS A 62 3.11 11.95 -0.39
C HIS A 62 2.28 12.69 -1.45
N ASP A 63 1.60 13.77 -1.05
CA ASP A 63 0.93 14.66 -2.00
C ASP A 63 1.96 15.33 -2.91
N LEU A 64 3.07 15.77 -2.33
CA LEU A 64 4.17 16.39 -3.06
C LEU A 64 4.80 15.40 -4.06
N HIS A 65 5.01 14.16 -3.66
CA HIS A 65 5.54 13.14 -4.57
C HIS A 65 4.66 12.99 -5.81
N LEU A 66 3.34 12.95 -5.63
CA LEU A 66 2.43 12.86 -6.76
C LEU A 66 2.48 14.12 -7.63
N GLU A 67 2.52 15.30 -7.02
CA GLU A 67 2.65 16.55 -7.75
C GLU A 67 3.94 16.63 -8.56
N LEU A 68 5.06 16.14 -8.01
CA LEU A 68 6.33 16.09 -8.73
C LEU A 68 6.24 15.20 -9.96
N ILE A 69 5.63 14.03 -9.84
CA ILE A 69 5.44 13.12 -10.97
C ILE A 69 4.62 13.83 -12.07
N SER A 70 3.52 14.46 -11.68
CA SER A 70 2.63 15.17 -12.60
C SER A 70 3.30 16.39 -13.24
N ALA A 71 4.01 17.18 -12.44
CA ALA A 71 4.69 18.39 -12.92
C ALA A 71 5.78 18.07 -13.95
N LEU A 72 6.39 16.89 -13.85
CA LEU A 72 7.39 16.41 -14.79
C LEU A 72 6.76 15.75 -16.03
N GLY A 73 5.45 15.79 -16.15
CA GLY A 73 4.73 15.28 -17.32
C GLY A 73 4.49 13.78 -17.33
N HIS A 74 4.56 13.14 -16.16
CA HIS A 74 4.38 11.69 -16.04
C HIS A 74 3.14 11.36 -15.21
N THR A 75 2.73 10.10 -15.29
CA THR A 75 1.61 9.56 -14.53
C THR A 75 2.08 8.34 -13.75
N LEU A 76 1.65 8.23 -12.49
CA LEU A 76 1.84 7.00 -11.74
C LEU A 76 0.86 5.96 -12.27
N GLU A 77 1.39 4.96 -12.97
CA GLU A 77 0.56 3.92 -13.60
C GLU A 77 0.05 2.92 -12.59
N ARG A 78 0.92 2.49 -11.69
CA ARG A 78 0.58 1.53 -10.65
C ARG A 78 1.72 1.44 -9.63
N VAL A 79 1.42 0.77 -8.55
CA VAL A 79 2.41 0.36 -7.54
C VAL A 79 2.48 -1.16 -7.54
N GLU A 80 3.68 -1.70 -7.55
CA GLU A 80 3.91 -3.14 -7.49
C GLU A 80 4.63 -3.50 -6.19
N ILE A 81 4.08 -4.46 -5.46
CA ILE A 81 4.80 -5.15 -4.39
C ILE A 81 5.60 -6.25 -5.07
N THR A 82 6.91 -6.07 -5.15
CA THR A 82 7.77 -6.89 -6.00
C THR A 82 8.27 -8.15 -5.33
N SER A 83 8.54 -8.09 -4.04
CA SER A 83 9.09 -9.22 -3.32
C SER A 83 8.93 -9.04 -1.81
N VAL A 84 9.16 -10.12 -1.12
CA VAL A 84 9.33 -10.13 0.34
C VAL A 84 10.57 -10.95 0.66
N ASP A 85 11.41 -10.44 1.54
CA ASP A 85 12.60 -11.12 2.01
C ASP A 85 12.72 -10.93 3.52
N ARG A 86 12.70 -12.04 4.26
CA ARG A 86 12.83 -12.03 5.73
C ARG A 86 11.84 -11.07 6.41
N GLY A 87 10.61 -11.04 5.91
CA GLY A 87 9.56 -10.18 6.45
C GLY A 87 9.59 -8.74 5.96
N THR A 88 10.57 -8.37 5.14
CA THR A 88 10.63 -7.03 4.54
C THR A 88 10.04 -7.06 3.16
N PHE A 89 9.03 -6.24 2.93
CA PHE A 89 8.39 -6.09 1.63
C PHE A 89 9.07 -4.98 0.82
N TYR A 90 9.20 -5.24 -0.46
CA TYR A 90 9.78 -4.30 -1.43
C TYR A 90 8.72 -3.89 -2.43
N ALA A 91 8.78 -2.64 -2.86
CA ALA A 91 7.81 -2.10 -3.80
C ALA A 91 8.48 -1.18 -4.82
N ASP A 92 7.81 -1.06 -5.96
CA ASP A 92 8.17 -0.10 -7.00
C ASP A 92 6.99 0.79 -7.32
N LEU A 93 7.28 2.07 -7.54
CA LEU A 93 6.40 2.99 -8.27
C LEU A 93 6.67 2.77 -9.76
N VAL A 94 5.64 2.48 -10.52
CA VAL A 94 5.73 2.37 -11.98
C VAL A 94 5.19 3.65 -12.59
N ILE A 95 6.08 4.44 -13.16
CA ILE A 95 5.79 5.79 -13.64
C ILE A 95 5.94 5.80 -15.16
N GLY A 96 4.87 6.15 -15.86
CA GLY A 96 4.86 6.03 -17.30
C GLY A 96 5.10 4.57 -17.70
N GLU A 97 5.58 4.34 -18.92
CA GLU A 97 5.77 2.97 -19.41
C GLU A 97 7.08 2.33 -18.99
N LYS A 98 8.09 3.13 -18.61
CA LYS A 98 9.47 2.62 -18.49
C LYS A 98 10.19 2.96 -17.20
N VAL A 99 9.65 3.84 -16.37
CA VAL A 99 10.34 4.29 -15.17
C VAL A 99 9.85 3.52 -13.95
N ARG A 100 10.78 2.92 -13.24
CA ARG A 100 10.50 2.26 -11.97
C ARG A 100 11.34 2.90 -10.87
N VAL A 101 10.70 3.22 -9.77
CA VAL A 101 11.38 3.80 -8.62
C VAL A 101 11.12 2.90 -7.42
N SER A 102 12.20 2.37 -6.84
CA SER A 102 12.09 1.58 -5.62
C SER A 102 11.64 2.44 -4.46
N ALA A 103 10.69 1.93 -3.69
CA ALA A 103 10.12 2.63 -2.55
C ALA A 103 9.75 1.64 -1.45
N ARG A 104 9.65 2.13 -0.22
CA ARG A 104 9.03 1.32 0.82
C ARG A 104 7.55 1.14 0.47
N PRO A 105 6.95 -0.04 0.75
CA PRO A 105 5.53 -0.26 0.46
C PRO A 105 4.61 0.81 1.04
N SER A 106 4.88 1.27 2.25
CA SER A 106 4.07 2.31 2.91
C SER A 106 4.05 3.62 2.12
N ASP A 107 5.21 4.06 1.64
CA ASP A 107 5.31 5.28 0.83
C ASP A 107 4.67 5.10 -0.53
N ALA A 108 4.95 3.99 -1.18
CA ALA A 108 4.37 3.68 -2.49
C ALA A 108 2.84 3.66 -2.44
N ILE A 109 2.27 3.02 -1.43
CA ILE A 109 0.83 2.92 -1.25
C ILE A 109 0.22 4.27 -0.91
N ALA A 110 0.86 5.07 -0.07
CA ALA A 110 0.38 6.42 0.23
C ALA A 110 0.27 7.29 -1.03
N VAL A 111 1.23 7.17 -1.94
CA VAL A 111 1.18 7.88 -3.22
C VAL A 111 0.11 7.26 -4.14
N ALA A 112 0.03 5.94 -4.21
CA ALA A 112 -0.96 5.24 -5.04
C ALA A 112 -2.39 5.63 -4.67
N LEU A 113 -2.71 5.74 -3.39
CA LEU A 113 -4.03 6.15 -2.92
C LEU A 113 -4.38 7.56 -3.42
N ARG A 114 -3.43 8.48 -3.39
CA ARG A 114 -3.63 9.85 -3.86
C ARG A 114 -3.79 9.94 -5.36
N ALA A 115 -3.14 9.05 -6.09
CA ALA A 115 -3.23 8.97 -7.55
C ALA A 115 -4.41 8.13 -8.02
N ASP A 116 -5.10 7.44 -7.12
CA ASP A 116 -6.08 6.42 -7.45
C ASP A 116 -5.49 5.36 -8.39
N ALA A 117 -4.24 4.99 -8.14
CA ALA A 117 -3.52 4.05 -8.96
C ALA A 117 -3.67 2.62 -8.41
N PRO A 118 -3.72 1.61 -9.27
CA PRO A 118 -3.84 0.23 -8.82
C PRO A 118 -2.59 -0.22 -8.06
N ILE A 119 -2.78 -1.15 -7.13
CA ILE A 119 -1.75 -1.77 -6.32
C ILE A 119 -1.78 -3.26 -6.61
N GLY A 120 -0.63 -3.84 -6.85
CA GLY A 120 -0.54 -5.27 -7.11
C GLY A 120 0.90 -5.70 -7.26
N GLY A 121 1.13 -6.65 -8.11
CA GLY A 121 2.49 -7.03 -8.47
C GLY A 121 2.66 -8.51 -8.72
N PRO A 122 3.90 -8.91 -9.08
CA PRO A 122 4.22 -10.29 -9.34
C PRO A 122 4.38 -11.14 -8.08
N LEU A 123 4.31 -10.54 -6.90
CA LEU A 123 4.43 -11.26 -5.63
C LEU A 123 3.37 -12.35 -5.56
N ARG A 124 3.80 -13.59 -5.58
CA ARG A 124 2.89 -14.73 -5.50
C ARG A 124 2.45 -14.97 -4.07
N SER A 125 1.24 -15.47 -3.92
CA SER A 125 0.71 -15.81 -2.60
C SER A 125 1.56 -16.85 -1.86
N ASN A 126 2.26 -17.71 -2.59
CA ASN A 126 3.15 -18.70 -2.01
C ASN A 126 4.41 -18.09 -1.38
N ASP A 127 4.75 -16.87 -1.79
CA ASP A 127 5.90 -16.14 -1.23
C ASP A 127 5.55 -15.40 0.04
N TRP A 128 4.26 -15.34 0.37
CA TRP A 128 3.80 -14.63 1.55
C TRP A 128 4.16 -15.42 2.80
N PRO A 129 4.73 -14.75 3.81
CA PRO A 129 4.95 -15.39 5.11
C PRO A 129 3.63 -15.87 5.71
N ASP A 130 3.73 -16.84 6.61
CA ASP A 130 2.57 -17.27 7.38
C ASP A 130 2.15 -16.17 8.37
N PHE A 131 1.04 -15.53 8.09
CA PHE A 131 0.47 -14.49 8.95
C PHE A 131 -0.71 -15.04 9.77
N GLY A 132 -0.58 -16.22 10.34
CA GLY A 132 -1.66 -16.96 10.99
C GLY A 132 -2.62 -16.12 11.83
N ARG A 133 -2.12 -15.13 12.54
CA ARG A 133 -2.96 -14.24 13.37
C ARG A 133 -3.80 -13.26 12.57
N PHE A 134 -3.55 -13.14 11.26
CA PHE A 134 -4.28 -12.25 10.38
C PHE A 134 -5.17 -12.99 9.40
N ALA A 135 -5.18 -14.34 9.41
CA ALA A 135 -5.95 -15.17 8.49
C ALA A 135 -6.99 -15.97 9.27
N PRO A 136 -8.22 -16.08 8.80
CA PRO A 136 -8.92 -15.14 7.92
C PRO A 136 -9.42 -13.93 8.70
N LEU A 137 -9.29 -12.76 8.13
CA LEU A 137 -9.86 -11.58 8.76
C LEU A 137 -11.38 -11.56 8.49
N THR A 138 -12.10 -12.27 9.32
CA THR A 138 -13.58 -12.30 9.28
C THR A 138 -14.18 -11.20 10.15
N GLY A 139 -13.46 -10.13 10.40
CA GLY A 139 -13.93 -9.01 11.21
C GLY A 139 -14.19 -7.78 10.36
N THR A 140 -15.19 -7.00 10.74
CA THR A 140 -15.34 -5.64 10.28
C THR A 140 -14.14 -4.84 10.78
N PHE A 141 -13.23 -4.53 9.86
CA PHE A 141 -12.30 -3.45 10.12
C PHE A 141 -13.11 -2.20 10.37
N PRO A 142 -12.71 -1.35 11.33
CA PRO A 142 -13.31 -0.04 11.38
C PRO A 142 -13.00 0.63 10.04
N VAL A 143 -13.95 0.52 9.14
CA VAL A 143 -13.92 1.30 7.92
C VAL A 143 -13.97 2.73 8.41
N SER A 144 -12.90 3.47 8.16
CA SER A 144 -13.01 4.90 8.32
C SER A 144 -14.17 5.31 7.44
N ARG A 145 -15.23 5.78 8.07
CA ARG A 145 -16.36 6.29 7.33
C ARG A 145 -15.87 7.48 6.53
N THR A 146 -15.80 7.28 5.24
CA THR A 146 -15.75 8.41 4.35
C THR A 146 -17.03 9.21 4.53
#